data_5199052b3260bb05b367082218eceab2
#
_entry.id   5199052b3260bb05b367082218eceab2
#
_cell.length_a   1.000
_cell.length_b   1.000
_cell.length_c   1.000
_cell.angle_alpha   90.00
_cell.angle_beta   90.00
_cell.angle_gamma   90.00
#
_symmetry.space_group_name_H-M   'P 1'
#
loop_
_entity.id
_entity.type
_entity.pdbx_description
1 polymer ?
#
loop_
_entity_poly.entity_id
_entity_poly.type
_entity_poly.pdbx_seq_one_letter_code
_entity_poly.pdbx_strand_id
1 'polypeptide(L)' 'MNIQVGDIIELKKAHPCGKPDSNKWKVLRVGADFRLECAGCGHQVMMKRNLVEKNIKGAK' A
#
# COMPACT_ATOMS: atom_id res chain seq x y z
N MET A 1 5.27 11.67 7.74
CA MET A 1 4.37 11.15 6.69
C MET A 1 3.04 10.77 7.30
N ASN A 2 1.96 11.34 6.79
CA ASN A 2 0.62 11.11 7.34
C ASN A 2 -0.19 10.25 6.39
N ILE A 3 -0.27 8.97 6.74
CA ILE A 3 -1.08 8.01 5.98
C ILE A 3 -2.27 7.64 6.85
N GLN A 4 -3.45 7.69 6.26
CA GLN A 4 -4.70 7.43 6.97
C GLN A 4 -5.48 6.32 6.27
N VAL A 5 -6.39 5.70 7.02
CA VAL A 5 -7.28 4.70 6.44
C VAL A 5 -8.07 5.32 5.29
N GLY A 6 -8.12 4.61 4.18
CA GLY A 6 -8.78 5.09 2.97
C GLY A 6 -7.87 5.78 1.98
N ASP A 7 -6.65 6.08 2.36
CA ASP A 7 -5.69 6.69 1.44
C ASP A 7 -5.23 5.67 0.41
N ILE A 8 -4.92 6.17 -0.78
CA ILE A 8 -4.28 5.35 -1.82
C ILE A 8 -2.81 5.75 -1.86
N ILE A 9 -1.95 4.78 -1.66
CA ILE A 9 -0.51 5.01 -1.73
C ILE A 9 0.08 4.21 -2.88
N GLU A 10 1.20 4.67 -3.40
CA GLU A 10 1.91 3.98 -4.46
C GLU A 10 3.23 3.49 -3.91
N LEU A 11 3.51 2.19 -4.04
CA LEU A 11 4.76 1.61 -3.61
C LEU A 11 5.70 1.45 -4.80
N LYS A 12 7.00 1.44 -4.52
CA LYS A 12 8.01 1.31 -5.57
C LYS A 12 7.94 -0.03 -6.27
N LYS A 13 7.50 -1.07 -5.57
CA LYS A 13 7.37 -2.41 -6.13
C LYS A 13 5.91 -2.73 -6.35
N ALA A 14 5.60 -3.21 -7.55
CA ALA A 14 4.29 -3.77 -7.83
C ALA A 14 4.25 -5.22 -7.35
N HIS A 15 3.11 -5.66 -6.83
CA HIS A 15 2.97 -7.06 -6.54
C HIS A 15 2.61 -7.81 -7.84
N PRO A 16 2.94 -9.09 -7.96
CA PRO A 16 2.85 -9.80 -9.26
C PRO A 16 1.43 -10.26 -9.60
N CYS A 17 0.47 -9.35 -9.64
CA CYS A 17 -0.88 -9.69 -10.07
C CYS A 17 -1.15 -9.37 -11.54
N GLY A 18 -0.21 -8.69 -12.20
CA GLY A 18 -0.34 -8.39 -13.62
C GLY A 18 -1.35 -7.30 -13.96
N LYS A 19 -1.91 -6.62 -12.96
CA LYS A 19 -2.89 -5.57 -13.20
C LYS A 19 -2.20 -4.22 -13.32
N PRO A 20 -2.82 -3.25 -14.03
CA PRO A 20 -2.22 -1.92 -14.21
C PRO A 20 -1.94 -1.20 -12.89
N ASP A 21 -2.79 -1.43 -11.89
CA ASP A 21 -2.67 -0.73 -10.59
C ASP A 21 -1.98 -1.59 -9.54
N SER A 22 -1.13 -2.53 -9.95
CA SER A 22 -0.51 -3.47 -9.03
C SER A 22 0.42 -2.82 -8.02
N ASN A 23 0.86 -1.60 -8.25
CA ASN A 23 1.69 -0.87 -7.30
C ASN A 23 0.91 0.14 -6.46
N LYS A 24 -0.39 0.26 -6.69
CA LYS A 24 -1.25 1.16 -5.93
C LYS A 24 -2.00 0.37 -4.86
N TRP A 25 -2.01 0.89 -3.66
CA TRP A 25 -2.54 0.18 -2.51
C TRP A 25 -3.46 1.08 -1.72
N LYS A 26 -4.61 0.54 -1.35
CA LYS A 26 -5.53 1.22 -0.47
C LYS A 26 -5.18 0.88 0.97
N VAL A 27 -5.09 1.89 1.81
CA VAL A 27 -4.78 1.70 3.22
C VAL A 27 -6.05 1.29 3.94
N LEU A 28 -6.05 0.07 4.49
CA LEU A 28 -7.20 -0.46 5.22
C LEU A 28 -7.06 -0.25 6.72
N ARG A 29 -5.83 -0.24 7.22
CA ARG A 29 -5.59 -0.07 8.65
C ARG A 29 -4.24 0.60 8.86
N VAL A 30 -4.19 1.46 9.85
CA VAL A 30 -2.98 2.19 10.24
C VAL A 30 -2.68 1.90 11.69
N GLY A 31 -1.44 1.57 11.99
CA GLY A 31 -0.98 1.29 13.33
C GLY A 31 0.50 1.01 13.28
N ALA A 32 0.99 0.16 14.18
CA ALA A 32 2.38 -0.31 14.11
C ALA A 32 2.62 -1.05 12.79
N ASP A 33 1.61 -1.77 12.32
CA ASP A 33 1.59 -2.40 11.01
C ASP A 33 0.49 -1.78 10.17
N PHE A 34 0.72 -1.70 8.86
CA PHE A 34 -0.27 -1.21 7.92
C PHE A 34 -0.90 -2.40 7.20
N ARG A 35 -2.21 -2.37 7.03
CA ARG A 35 -2.90 -3.32 6.18
C ARG A 35 -3.25 -2.62 4.88
N LEU A 36 -2.82 -3.21 3.77
CA LEU A 36 -2.96 -2.62 2.44
C LEU A 36 -3.70 -3.59 1.54
N GLU A 37 -4.49 -3.02 0.62
CA GLU A 37 -5.21 -3.80 -0.38
C GLU A 37 -4.77 -3.34 -1.76
N CYS A 38 -4.36 -4.29 -2.60
CA CYS A 38 -3.97 -3.98 -3.96
C CYS A 38 -5.16 -3.42 -4.74
N ALA A 39 -5.00 -2.23 -5.32
CA ALA A 39 -6.06 -1.60 -6.07
C ALA A 39 -6.39 -2.35 -7.36
N GLY A 40 -5.45 -3.16 -7.85
CA GLY A 40 -5.67 -3.91 -9.08
C GLY A 40 -6.47 -5.19 -8.88
N CYS A 41 -6.13 -5.98 -7.88
CA CYS A 41 -6.73 -7.31 -7.72
C CYS A 41 -7.42 -7.54 -6.38
N GLY A 42 -7.30 -6.60 -5.44
CA GLY A 42 -7.93 -6.74 -4.15
C GLY A 42 -7.14 -7.58 -3.15
N HIS A 43 -5.94 -8.00 -3.50
CA HIS A 43 -5.10 -8.78 -2.60
C HIS A 43 -4.70 -7.94 -1.40
N GLN A 44 -4.84 -8.49 -0.20
CA GLN A 44 -4.50 -7.78 1.03
C GLN A 44 -3.18 -8.28 1.58
N VAL A 45 -2.36 -7.36 2.02
CA VAL A 45 -1.08 -7.67 2.67
C VAL A 45 -0.95 -6.85 3.93
N MET A 46 -0.13 -7.34 4.86
CA MET A 46 0.24 -6.59 6.05
C MET A 46 1.71 -6.27 5.96
N MET A 47 2.05 -5.00 6.22
CA MET A 47 3.41 -4.52 6.06
C MET A 47 3.75 -3.64 7.24
N LYS A 48 4.96 -3.81 7.78
CA LYS A 48 5.40 -2.96 8.88
C LYS A 48 5.54 -1.52 8.40
N ARG A 49 5.31 -0.59 9.30
CA ARG A 49 5.37 0.83 8.98
C ARG A 49 6.72 1.21 8.36
N ASN A 50 7.82 0.69 8.91
CA ASN A 50 9.15 0.96 8.37
C ASN A 50 9.26 0.58 6.91
N LEU A 51 8.69 -0.57 6.54
CA LEU A 51 8.75 -1.07 5.18
C LEU A 51 7.90 -0.21 4.25
N VAL A 52 6.74 0.22 4.73
CA VAL A 52 5.89 1.11 3.93
C VAL A 52 6.62 2.41 3.66
N GLU A 53 7.23 3.00 4.69
CA GLU A 53 7.93 4.27 4.54
C GLU A 53 9.12 4.18 3.61
N LYS A 54 9.81 3.03 3.62
CA LYS A 54 10.93 2.81 2.72
C LYS A 54 10.50 2.61 1.27
N ASN A 55 9.35 2.01 1.07
CA ASN A 55 8.92 1.60 -0.27
C ASN A 55 7.89 2.53 -0.88
N ILE A 56 7.43 3.52 -0.15
CA ILE A 56 6.43 4.43 -0.66
C ILE A 56 7.03 5.33 -1.74
N LYS A 57 6.36 5.40 -2.88
CA LYS A 57 6.77 6.26 -3.97
C LYS A 57 6.07 7.60 -3.91
N GLY A 58 4.80 7.57 -3.47
CA GLY A 58 4.03 8.77 -3.30
C GLY A 58 2.81 8.48 -2.46
N ALA A 59 2.36 9.49 -1.71
CA ALA A 59 1.14 9.39 -0.92
C ALA A 59 0.19 10.50 -1.31
N LYS A 60 -1.07 10.17 -1.30
CA LYS A 60 -2.11 11.17 -1.56
C LYS A 60 -2.62 11.70 -0.25
#